data_e37f5ad1689f31deb4879ce6af6442a0
#
_entry.id   e37f5ad1689f31deb4879ce6af6442a0
#
_cell.length_a   1.000
_cell.length_b   1.000
_cell.length_c   1.000
_cell.angle_alpha   90.00
_cell.angle_beta   90.00
_cell.angle_gamma   90.00
#
_symmetry.space_group_name_H-M   'P 1'
#
loop_
_entity.id
_entity.type
_entity.pdbx_description
1 polymer ?
#
loop_
_entity_poly.entity_id
_entity_poly.type
_entity_poly.pdbx_seq_one_letter_code
_entity_poly.pdbx_strand_id
1 'polypeptide(L)'
;MQIVYSLKVALAALIGAASVGTPASKLRVVATTPDLAALTREIGGDAVEVIALAKPTEDPHFVDAKPSYLVALNRADVLIEGGAELELGWLPPLLDNSRNPKIATGAPGRIIASQGIRLQEIPATFDRSRGDVHALGNPHFLLDPDNVKIVAASIADHLGRVDPSSAAIFRANLDKFNRALDGKMAEWSRQLSPYRGAKIVTYHRDFVYLANRFNLQILETLESKPGIAPSPAHLATVISAMKTQHARVIIVQPYQNRRTAETVARQTEGVVLDISQQPGAIPNTDTYFSMMDYLVTTLAKALETTK
;
A
#
# COMPACT_ATOMS: atom_id res chain seq x y z
N MET A 1 2.40 -89.50 27.35
CA MET A 1 1.56 -88.88 26.33
C MET A 1 1.48 -87.41 26.67
N GLN A 2 2.41 -86.61 26.11
CA GLN A 2 2.53 -85.16 26.36
C GLN A 2 1.95 -84.41 25.19
N ILE A 3 0.94 -83.59 25.43
CA ILE A 3 0.31 -82.73 24.42
C ILE A 3 0.97 -81.36 24.54
N VAL A 4 1.69 -80.97 23.49
CA VAL A 4 2.30 -79.64 23.36
C VAL A 4 1.34 -78.72 22.65
N TYR A 5 0.85 -77.69 23.36
CA TYR A 5 0.05 -76.60 22.76
C TYR A 5 0.99 -75.50 22.18
N SER A 6 1.00 -75.36 20.87
CA SER A 6 1.69 -74.27 20.18
C SER A 6 0.83 -73.02 20.14
N LEU A 7 1.21 -71.99 20.88
CA LEU A 7 0.56 -70.66 20.89
C LEU A 7 1.09 -69.87 19.70
N LYS A 8 0.24 -69.62 18.68
CA LYS A 8 0.56 -68.74 17.56
C LYS A 8 0.19 -67.29 17.99
N VAL A 9 1.18 -66.45 18.22
CA VAL A 9 1.01 -64.99 18.40
C VAL A 9 0.94 -64.37 17.04
N ALA A 10 -0.25 -63.84 16.67
CA ALA A 10 -0.43 -63.04 15.47
C ALA A 10 -0.04 -61.57 15.77
N LEU A 11 1.05 -61.11 15.19
CA LEU A 11 1.48 -59.72 15.24
C LEU A 11 0.75 -58.92 14.18
N ALA A 12 -0.28 -58.18 14.58
CA ALA A 12 -1.00 -57.25 13.70
C ALA A 12 -0.17 -55.97 13.52
N ALA A 13 0.46 -55.80 12.36
CA ALA A 13 1.15 -54.55 11.99
C ALA A 13 0.08 -53.50 11.60
N LEU A 14 -0.10 -52.49 12.49
CA LEU A 14 -0.85 -51.27 12.14
C LEU A 14 -0.01 -50.45 11.16
N ILE A 15 -0.31 -50.54 9.88
CA ILE A 15 0.20 -49.63 8.86
C ILE A 15 -0.62 -48.34 8.98
N GLY A 16 -0.08 -47.35 9.69
CA GLY A 16 -0.61 -45.99 9.72
C GLY A 16 -0.44 -45.37 8.33
N ALA A 17 -1.52 -45.29 7.58
CA ALA A 17 -1.54 -44.54 6.33
C ALA A 17 -1.36 -43.05 6.68
N ALA A 18 -0.14 -42.54 6.52
CA ALA A 18 0.10 -41.11 6.48
C ALA A 18 -0.67 -40.57 5.26
N SER A 19 -1.82 -39.93 5.48
CA SER A 19 -2.51 -39.17 4.43
C SER A 19 -1.58 -38.06 3.98
N VAL A 20 -0.97 -38.23 2.82
CA VAL A 20 -0.31 -37.16 2.08
C VAL A 20 -1.44 -36.22 1.66
N GLY A 21 -1.70 -35.21 2.50
CA GLY A 21 -2.66 -34.18 2.20
C GLY A 21 -2.25 -33.50 0.89
N THR A 22 -3.11 -33.44 -0.08
CA THR A 22 -2.95 -32.61 -1.27
C THR A 22 -2.61 -31.20 -0.77
N PRO A 23 -1.56 -30.53 -1.29
CA PRO A 23 -1.28 -29.17 -0.90
C PRO A 23 -2.54 -28.32 -1.12
N ALA A 24 -2.97 -27.62 -0.08
CA ALA A 24 -4.12 -26.74 -0.16
C ALA A 24 -3.84 -25.71 -1.29
N SER A 25 -4.83 -25.49 -2.16
CA SER A 25 -4.69 -24.53 -3.24
C SER A 25 -4.56 -23.14 -2.62
N LYS A 26 -3.54 -22.37 -3.06
CA LYS A 26 -3.36 -20.99 -2.61
C LYS A 26 -4.58 -20.14 -2.93
N LEU A 27 -4.95 -19.23 -2.02
CA LEU A 27 -5.96 -18.21 -2.31
C LEU A 27 -5.44 -17.26 -3.39
N ARG A 28 -6.22 -17.07 -4.43
CA ARG A 28 -5.93 -16.09 -5.49
C ARG A 28 -6.40 -14.73 -5.06
N VAL A 29 -5.46 -13.84 -4.75
CA VAL A 29 -5.75 -12.49 -4.30
C VAL A 29 -5.41 -11.49 -5.38
N VAL A 30 -6.36 -10.62 -5.68
CA VAL A 30 -6.15 -9.46 -6.53
C VAL A 30 -6.10 -8.22 -5.64
N ALA A 31 -5.01 -7.47 -5.69
CA ALA A 31 -4.89 -6.16 -5.07
C ALA A 31 -4.97 -5.08 -6.15
N THR A 32 -5.58 -3.95 -5.87
CA THR A 32 -5.65 -2.84 -6.83
C THR A 32 -4.30 -2.17 -7.01
N THR A 33 -3.51 -2.06 -5.93
CA THR A 33 -2.23 -1.35 -5.90
C THR A 33 -1.08 -2.22 -5.38
N PRO A 34 0.18 -1.90 -5.73
CA PRO A 34 1.36 -2.66 -5.31
C PRO A 34 1.60 -2.66 -3.79
N ASP A 35 1.28 -1.58 -3.08
CA ASP A 35 1.41 -1.49 -1.62
C ASP A 35 0.46 -2.46 -0.90
N LEU A 36 -0.81 -2.52 -1.33
CA LEU A 36 -1.77 -3.51 -0.85
C LEU A 36 -1.35 -4.94 -1.19
N ALA A 37 -0.78 -5.15 -2.39
CA ALA A 37 -0.25 -6.45 -2.78
C ALA A 37 0.95 -6.86 -1.90
N ALA A 38 1.86 -5.93 -1.59
CA ALA A 38 3.00 -6.19 -0.71
C ALA A 38 2.55 -6.57 0.71
N LEU A 39 1.62 -5.81 1.29
CA LEU A 39 1.05 -6.13 2.61
C LEU A 39 0.36 -7.50 2.62
N THR A 40 -0.38 -7.81 1.54
CA THR A 40 -1.07 -9.10 1.43
C THR A 40 -0.10 -10.27 1.35
N ARG A 41 1.03 -10.12 0.65
CA ARG A 41 2.09 -11.16 0.61
C ARG A 41 2.72 -11.37 1.98
N GLU A 42 2.97 -10.30 2.73
CA GLU A 42 3.52 -10.39 4.09
C GLU A 42 2.57 -11.15 5.04
N ILE A 43 1.28 -10.88 4.96
CA ILE A 43 0.28 -11.49 5.83
C ILE A 43 -0.12 -12.90 5.36
N GLY A 44 -0.31 -13.08 4.06
CA GLY A 44 -0.77 -14.34 3.48
C GLY A 44 0.31 -15.41 3.38
N GLY A 45 1.58 -14.99 3.23
CA GLY A 45 2.72 -15.91 3.07
C GLY A 45 2.50 -16.87 1.91
N ASP A 46 2.85 -18.14 2.15
CA ASP A 46 2.74 -19.20 1.13
C ASP A 46 1.30 -19.64 0.83
N ALA A 47 0.32 -19.22 1.64
CA ALA A 47 -1.08 -19.59 1.47
C ALA A 47 -1.82 -18.73 0.41
N VAL A 48 -1.19 -17.68 -0.09
CA VAL A 48 -1.77 -16.78 -1.10
C VAL A 48 -0.93 -16.70 -2.38
N GLU A 49 -1.62 -16.41 -3.49
CA GLU A 49 -1.02 -15.97 -4.75
C GLU A 49 -1.56 -14.57 -5.03
N VAL A 50 -0.69 -13.55 -5.03
CA VAL A 50 -1.11 -12.14 -5.07
C VAL A 50 -0.63 -11.47 -6.33
N ILE A 51 -1.56 -10.85 -7.07
CA ILE A 51 -1.28 -9.96 -8.19
C ILE A 51 -1.75 -8.53 -7.85
N ALA A 52 -1.02 -7.52 -8.34
CA ALA A 52 -1.47 -6.13 -8.35
C ALA A 52 -2.00 -5.77 -9.74
N LEU A 53 -3.08 -4.98 -9.82
CA LEU A 53 -3.61 -4.48 -11.09
C LEU A 53 -2.80 -3.29 -11.58
N ALA A 54 -2.63 -2.26 -10.75
CA ALA A 54 -1.76 -1.13 -11.05
C ALA A 54 -0.28 -1.55 -11.06
N LYS A 55 0.51 -0.95 -11.93
CA LYS A 55 1.96 -1.10 -11.89
C LYS A 55 2.57 -0.17 -10.83
N PRO A 56 3.76 -0.50 -10.29
CA PRO A 56 4.41 0.35 -9.30
C PRO A 56 4.71 1.78 -9.79
N THR A 57 4.89 1.96 -11.10
CA THR A 57 5.19 3.24 -11.75
C THR A 57 3.98 3.88 -12.43
N GLU A 58 2.78 3.44 -12.12
CA GLU A 58 1.51 3.93 -12.66
C GLU A 58 0.75 4.71 -11.59
N ASP A 59 0.05 5.77 -12.03
CA ASP A 59 -0.81 6.53 -11.11
C ASP A 59 -2.03 5.68 -10.71
N PRO A 60 -2.23 5.38 -9.42
CA PRO A 60 -3.33 4.52 -8.98
C PRO A 60 -4.72 5.12 -9.20
N HIS A 61 -4.83 6.43 -9.43
CA HIS A 61 -6.09 7.09 -9.79
C HIS A 61 -6.50 6.81 -11.24
N PHE A 62 -5.52 6.54 -12.13
CA PHE A 62 -5.69 6.44 -13.58
C PHE A 62 -5.04 5.17 -14.13
N VAL A 63 -5.66 4.03 -13.87
CA VAL A 63 -5.17 2.73 -14.34
C VAL A 63 -5.90 2.33 -15.61
N ASP A 64 -5.16 2.04 -16.67
CA ASP A 64 -5.72 1.56 -17.91
C ASP A 64 -6.33 0.17 -17.76
N ALA A 65 -7.64 0.05 -17.96
CA ALA A 65 -8.35 -1.22 -17.90
C ALA A 65 -7.88 -2.17 -19.00
N LYS A 66 -7.43 -3.38 -18.64
CA LYS A 66 -6.96 -4.41 -19.57
C LYS A 66 -7.83 -5.66 -19.50
N PRO A 67 -8.03 -6.39 -20.61
CA PRO A 67 -8.76 -7.66 -20.58
C PRO A 67 -8.22 -8.67 -19.56
N SER A 68 -6.90 -8.68 -19.33
CA SER A 68 -6.27 -9.54 -18.32
C SER A 68 -6.75 -9.25 -16.90
N TYR A 69 -7.15 -8.01 -16.59
CA TYR A 69 -7.69 -7.63 -15.28
C TYR A 69 -9.07 -8.26 -15.04
N LEU A 70 -9.91 -8.33 -16.08
CA LEU A 70 -11.19 -9.04 -16.00
C LEU A 70 -11.00 -10.52 -15.71
N VAL A 71 -10.02 -11.16 -16.38
CA VAL A 71 -9.71 -12.58 -16.14
C VAL A 71 -9.21 -12.79 -14.70
N ALA A 72 -8.36 -11.89 -14.21
CA ALA A 72 -7.85 -11.96 -12.85
C ALA A 72 -8.98 -11.79 -11.82
N LEU A 73 -9.80 -10.77 -11.96
CA LEU A 73 -10.95 -10.50 -11.08
C LEU A 73 -12.00 -11.62 -11.12
N ASN A 74 -12.30 -12.17 -12.29
CA ASN A 74 -13.22 -13.30 -12.42
C ASN A 74 -12.76 -14.54 -11.64
N ARG A 75 -11.44 -14.77 -11.57
CA ARG A 75 -10.84 -15.94 -10.89
C ARG A 75 -10.44 -15.67 -9.43
N ALA A 76 -10.52 -14.44 -8.98
CA ALA A 76 -10.10 -14.07 -7.63
C ALA A 76 -10.93 -14.75 -6.55
N ASP A 77 -10.30 -15.19 -5.50
CA ASP A 77 -10.95 -15.61 -4.25
C ASP A 77 -11.10 -14.42 -3.30
N VAL A 78 -10.17 -13.44 -3.39
CA VAL A 78 -10.18 -12.19 -2.62
C VAL A 78 -9.79 -11.02 -3.53
N LEU A 79 -10.46 -9.88 -3.34
CA LEU A 79 -10.07 -8.56 -3.88
C LEU A 79 -9.78 -7.61 -2.74
N ILE A 80 -8.66 -6.91 -2.84
CA ILE A 80 -8.28 -5.83 -1.92
C ILE A 80 -8.18 -4.54 -2.70
N GLU A 81 -8.99 -3.55 -2.34
CA GLU A 81 -8.95 -2.21 -2.91
C GLU A 81 -8.59 -1.17 -1.84
N GLY A 82 -8.00 -0.05 -2.25
CA GLY A 82 -7.69 1.08 -1.37
C GLY A 82 -8.95 1.68 -0.78
N GLY A 83 -9.95 1.89 -1.62
CA GLY A 83 -11.16 2.62 -1.23
C GLY A 83 -10.90 4.12 -1.10
N ALA A 84 -11.77 4.83 -0.38
CA ALA A 84 -11.72 6.30 -0.29
C ALA A 84 -11.67 6.96 -1.69
N GLU A 85 -12.37 6.37 -2.65
CA GLU A 85 -12.50 6.82 -4.05
C GLU A 85 -11.20 6.74 -4.89
N LEU A 86 -10.13 6.09 -4.41
CA LEU A 86 -8.86 5.97 -5.15
C LEU A 86 -9.05 5.34 -6.53
N GLU A 87 -9.83 4.27 -6.60
CA GLU A 87 -10.04 3.48 -7.82
C GLU A 87 -11.35 3.83 -8.54
N LEU A 88 -12.03 4.90 -8.13
CA LEU A 88 -13.38 5.23 -8.63
C LEU A 88 -13.44 5.38 -10.15
N GLY A 89 -12.36 5.86 -10.77
CA GLY A 89 -12.29 6.11 -12.22
C GLY A 89 -12.19 4.85 -13.09
N TRP A 90 -11.77 3.68 -12.53
CA TRP A 90 -11.42 2.53 -13.36
C TRP A 90 -11.88 1.16 -12.82
N LEU A 91 -11.97 0.98 -11.50
CA LEU A 91 -12.29 -0.32 -10.90
C LEU A 91 -13.77 -0.73 -11.04
N PRO A 92 -14.78 0.15 -10.84
CA PRO A 92 -16.18 -0.25 -10.87
C PRO A 92 -16.62 -0.97 -12.15
N PRO A 93 -16.31 -0.48 -13.38
CA PRO A 93 -16.66 -1.20 -14.59
C PRO A 93 -16.01 -2.59 -14.72
N LEU A 94 -14.79 -2.76 -14.19
CA LEU A 94 -14.10 -4.05 -14.17
C LEU A 94 -14.81 -5.04 -13.24
N LEU A 95 -15.28 -4.58 -12.09
CA LEU A 95 -16.02 -5.43 -11.14
C LEU A 95 -17.36 -5.89 -11.69
N ASP A 96 -18.14 -4.98 -12.27
CA ASP A 96 -19.43 -5.30 -12.87
C ASP A 96 -19.30 -6.36 -13.98
N ASN A 97 -18.22 -6.27 -14.77
CA ASN A 97 -17.95 -7.20 -15.85
C ASN A 97 -17.23 -8.48 -15.41
N SER A 98 -16.63 -8.51 -14.23
CA SER A 98 -15.93 -9.72 -13.71
C SER A 98 -16.88 -10.87 -13.38
N ARG A 99 -18.13 -10.56 -13.06
CA ARG A 99 -19.20 -11.54 -12.69
C ARG A 99 -18.75 -12.50 -11.59
N ASN A 100 -17.93 -12.06 -10.66
CA ASN A 100 -17.41 -12.89 -9.58
C ASN A 100 -18.14 -12.57 -8.25
N PRO A 101 -19.03 -13.44 -7.76
CA PRO A 101 -19.76 -13.18 -6.53
C PRO A 101 -18.88 -13.23 -5.28
N LYS A 102 -17.69 -13.86 -5.32
CA LYS A 102 -16.77 -13.95 -4.19
C LYS A 102 -16.21 -12.59 -3.78
N ILE A 103 -16.10 -11.66 -4.74
CA ILE A 103 -15.55 -10.32 -4.55
C ILE A 103 -16.59 -9.21 -4.73
N ALA A 104 -17.86 -9.55 -4.75
CA ALA A 104 -18.95 -8.58 -4.80
C ALA A 104 -18.97 -7.72 -3.52
N THR A 105 -19.62 -6.56 -3.60
CA THR A 105 -19.79 -5.68 -2.44
C THR A 105 -20.44 -6.44 -1.27
N GLY A 106 -19.81 -6.41 -0.10
CA GLY A 106 -20.26 -7.11 1.10
C GLY A 106 -19.90 -8.60 1.16
N ALA A 107 -19.29 -9.18 0.11
CA ALA A 107 -18.80 -10.55 0.16
C ALA A 107 -17.56 -10.67 1.07
N PRO A 108 -17.34 -11.82 1.74
CA PRO A 108 -16.18 -12.04 2.60
C PRO A 108 -14.83 -11.85 1.88
N GLY A 109 -14.78 -12.12 0.58
CA GLY A 109 -13.59 -11.92 -0.26
C GLY A 109 -13.38 -10.49 -0.73
N ARG A 110 -14.21 -9.51 -0.34
CA ARG A 110 -14.00 -8.09 -0.67
C ARG A 110 -13.44 -7.32 0.52
N ILE A 111 -12.25 -6.77 0.38
CA ILE A 111 -11.57 -5.96 1.40
C ILE A 111 -11.43 -4.52 0.88
N ILE A 112 -11.95 -3.56 1.65
CA ILE A 112 -11.77 -2.14 1.41
C ILE A 112 -10.79 -1.64 2.46
N ALA A 113 -9.56 -1.33 2.06
CA ALA A 113 -8.45 -1.03 2.97
C ALA A 113 -8.67 0.25 3.79
N SER A 114 -9.44 1.20 3.26
CA SER A 114 -9.78 2.44 3.98
C SER A 114 -10.77 2.25 5.13
N GLN A 115 -11.41 1.07 5.25
CA GLN A 115 -12.32 0.81 6.37
C GLN A 115 -11.57 0.78 7.69
N GLY A 116 -12.08 1.55 8.67
CA GLY A 116 -11.46 1.70 9.99
C GLY A 116 -10.33 2.75 10.04
N ILE A 117 -9.95 3.34 8.91
CA ILE A 117 -8.97 4.42 8.85
C ILE A 117 -9.64 5.76 9.13
N ARG A 118 -9.03 6.57 9.99
CA ARG A 118 -9.41 7.97 10.13
C ARG A 118 -8.84 8.78 8.97
N LEU A 119 -9.64 8.92 7.90
CA LEU A 119 -9.21 9.66 6.73
C LEU A 119 -8.97 11.14 7.07
N GLN A 120 -7.93 11.68 6.44
CA GLN A 120 -7.54 13.09 6.55
C GLN A 120 -8.06 13.88 5.35
N GLU A 121 -8.05 15.21 5.46
CA GLU A 121 -8.42 16.13 4.37
C GLU A 121 -9.81 15.86 3.79
N ILE A 122 -10.78 15.50 4.65
CA ILE A 122 -12.18 15.39 4.23
C ILE A 122 -12.67 16.81 3.85
N PRO A 123 -13.09 17.04 2.59
CA PRO A 123 -13.48 18.36 2.15
C PRO A 123 -14.78 18.78 2.82
N ALA A 124 -14.85 20.03 3.32
CA ALA A 124 -16.09 20.57 3.89
C ALA A 124 -17.22 20.70 2.84
N THR A 125 -16.86 20.90 1.59
CA THR A 125 -17.77 20.92 0.43
C THR A 125 -17.15 20.15 -0.71
N PHE A 126 -17.94 19.27 -1.32
CA PHE A 126 -17.49 18.51 -2.50
C PHE A 126 -17.77 19.32 -3.76
N ASP A 127 -16.70 19.65 -4.49
CA ASP A 127 -16.76 20.40 -5.76
C ASP A 127 -15.75 19.83 -6.76
N ARG A 128 -16.23 19.15 -7.78
CA ARG A 128 -15.40 18.57 -8.85
C ARG A 128 -14.63 19.59 -9.68
N SER A 129 -14.97 20.87 -9.64
CA SER A 129 -14.16 21.93 -10.27
C SER A 129 -12.78 22.08 -9.59
N ARG A 130 -12.61 21.47 -8.42
CA ARG A 130 -11.35 21.46 -7.66
C ARG A 130 -10.40 20.31 -8.02
N GLY A 131 -10.68 19.57 -9.10
CA GLY A 131 -9.88 18.42 -9.55
C GLY A 131 -10.36 17.10 -8.94
N ASP A 132 -9.47 16.10 -8.87
CA ASP A 132 -9.74 14.78 -8.29
C ASP A 132 -9.77 14.84 -6.74
N VAL A 133 -10.71 15.63 -6.22
CA VAL A 133 -10.95 15.74 -4.79
C VAL A 133 -11.77 14.54 -4.34
N HIS A 134 -11.25 13.78 -3.39
CA HIS A 134 -11.93 12.63 -2.80
C HIS A 134 -12.92 13.09 -1.73
N ALA A 135 -14.21 12.82 -1.93
CA ALA A 135 -15.26 13.24 -1.00
C ALA A 135 -15.14 12.58 0.38
N LEU A 136 -14.60 11.37 0.42
CA LEU A 136 -14.40 10.61 1.66
C LEU A 136 -13.11 10.98 2.42
N GLY A 137 -12.21 11.74 1.80
CA GLY A 137 -10.92 12.13 2.33
C GLY A 137 -9.74 11.54 1.56
N ASN A 138 -8.53 11.94 1.93
CA ASN A 138 -7.29 11.59 1.22
C ASN A 138 -7.01 10.08 1.26
N PRO A 139 -6.87 9.39 0.11
CA PRO A 139 -6.71 7.93 0.02
C PRO A 139 -5.28 7.41 0.24
N HIS A 140 -4.28 8.28 0.41
CA HIS A 140 -2.87 7.89 0.51
C HIS A 140 -2.44 7.50 1.94
N PHE A 141 -3.33 6.85 2.68
CA PHE A 141 -3.21 6.60 4.12
C PHE A 141 -2.15 5.56 4.50
N LEU A 142 -1.67 4.74 3.56
CA LEU A 142 -0.65 3.71 3.83
C LEU A 142 0.76 4.28 4.07
N LEU A 143 0.97 5.57 3.84
CA LEU A 143 2.21 6.25 4.24
C LEU A 143 2.27 6.56 5.75
N ASP A 144 1.22 6.27 6.51
CA ASP A 144 1.25 6.23 7.97
C ASP A 144 1.31 4.78 8.46
N PRO A 145 2.41 4.34 9.10
CA PRO A 145 2.55 2.97 9.59
C PRO A 145 1.48 2.50 10.59
N ASP A 146 0.85 3.42 11.35
CA ASP A 146 -0.28 3.02 12.23
C ASP A 146 -1.51 2.61 11.42
N ASN A 147 -1.76 3.27 10.29
CA ASN A 147 -2.82 2.86 9.37
C ASN A 147 -2.50 1.49 8.74
N VAL A 148 -1.23 1.23 8.45
CA VAL A 148 -0.80 -0.06 7.90
C VAL A 148 -1.10 -1.21 8.86
N LYS A 149 -0.97 -1.03 10.18
CA LYS A 149 -1.38 -2.05 11.16
C LYS A 149 -2.87 -2.37 11.07
N ILE A 150 -3.71 -1.35 10.90
CA ILE A 150 -5.17 -1.51 10.76
C ILE A 150 -5.47 -2.32 9.49
N VAL A 151 -4.85 -1.95 8.37
CA VAL A 151 -5.05 -2.64 7.09
C VAL A 151 -4.52 -4.08 7.15
N ALA A 152 -3.33 -4.32 7.71
CA ALA A 152 -2.76 -5.65 7.86
C ALA A 152 -3.65 -6.57 8.73
N ALA A 153 -4.22 -6.03 9.82
CA ALA A 153 -5.17 -6.77 10.66
C ALA A 153 -6.45 -7.10 9.88
N SER A 154 -6.99 -6.15 9.10
CA SER A 154 -8.15 -6.40 8.24
C SER A 154 -7.87 -7.48 7.19
N ILE A 155 -6.68 -7.45 6.56
CA ILE A 155 -6.25 -8.48 5.60
C ILE A 155 -6.23 -9.85 6.28
N ALA A 156 -5.56 -9.99 7.45
CA ALA A 156 -5.46 -11.26 8.15
C ALA A 156 -6.83 -11.84 8.54
N ASP A 157 -7.75 -10.98 9.00
CA ASP A 157 -9.10 -11.38 9.39
C ASP A 157 -9.93 -11.85 8.19
N HIS A 158 -9.91 -11.11 7.06
CA HIS A 158 -10.64 -11.49 5.86
C HIS A 158 -10.08 -12.76 5.22
N LEU A 159 -8.75 -12.88 5.10
CA LEU A 159 -8.12 -14.10 4.59
C LEU A 159 -8.50 -15.31 5.46
N GLY A 160 -8.51 -15.14 6.81
CA GLY A 160 -8.92 -16.20 7.74
C GLY A 160 -10.39 -16.57 7.65
N ARG A 161 -11.27 -15.65 7.24
CA ARG A 161 -12.70 -15.96 6.96
C ARG A 161 -12.88 -16.70 5.65
N VAL A 162 -12.08 -16.38 4.63
CA VAL A 162 -12.14 -17.04 3.32
C VAL A 162 -11.47 -18.41 3.36
N ASP A 163 -10.36 -18.55 4.10
CA ASP A 163 -9.68 -19.82 4.35
C ASP A 163 -9.44 -20.03 5.86
N PRO A 164 -10.43 -20.62 6.55
CA PRO A 164 -10.30 -20.93 7.98
C PRO A 164 -9.14 -21.88 8.31
N SER A 165 -8.74 -22.74 7.38
CA SER A 165 -7.66 -23.71 7.60
C SER A 165 -6.30 -23.03 7.74
N SER A 166 -6.09 -21.88 7.09
CA SER A 166 -4.86 -21.08 7.14
C SER A 166 -4.94 -19.90 8.14
N ALA A 167 -6.06 -19.72 8.86
CA ALA A 167 -6.28 -18.57 9.74
C ALA A 167 -5.19 -18.40 10.81
N ALA A 168 -4.67 -19.50 11.36
CA ALA A 168 -3.56 -19.47 12.34
C ALA A 168 -2.25 -18.93 11.72
N ILE A 169 -1.99 -19.25 10.45
CA ILE A 169 -0.82 -18.78 9.70
C ILE A 169 -0.93 -17.26 9.50
N PHE A 170 -2.09 -16.78 9.05
CA PHE A 170 -2.30 -15.35 8.83
C PHE A 170 -2.14 -14.52 10.11
N ARG A 171 -2.64 -15.01 11.24
CA ARG A 171 -2.43 -14.36 12.56
C ARG A 171 -0.96 -14.33 12.97
N ALA A 172 -0.24 -15.46 12.83
CA ALA A 172 1.17 -15.53 13.16
C ALA A 172 2.00 -14.56 12.29
N ASN A 173 1.69 -14.47 11.00
CA ASN A 173 2.32 -13.53 10.08
C ASN A 173 1.99 -12.07 10.45
N LEU A 174 0.75 -11.77 10.80
CA LEU A 174 0.34 -10.44 11.30
C LEU A 174 1.14 -10.04 12.54
N ASP A 175 1.27 -10.94 13.52
CA ASP A 175 2.04 -10.67 14.74
C ASP A 175 3.52 -10.42 14.43
N LYS A 176 4.11 -11.20 13.51
CA LYS A 176 5.48 -11.01 13.04
C LYS A 176 5.64 -9.67 12.34
N PHE A 177 4.72 -9.34 11.43
CA PHE A 177 4.71 -8.08 10.70
C PHE A 177 4.61 -6.87 11.65
N ASN A 178 3.68 -6.90 12.60
CA ASN A 178 3.49 -5.81 13.56
C ASN A 178 4.74 -5.56 14.43
N ARG A 179 5.39 -6.63 14.90
CA ARG A 179 6.66 -6.48 15.66
C ARG A 179 7.76 -5.85 14.80
N ALA A 180 7.90 -6.27 13.55
CA ALA A 180 8.87 -5.67 12.63
C ALA A 180 8.54 -4.19 12.35
N LEU A 181 7.27 -3.87 12.16
CA LEU A 181 6.81 -2.52 11.90
C LEU A 181 7.05 -1.59 13.09
N ASP A 182 6.82 -2.06 14.33
CA ASP A 182 7.14 -1.29 15.54
C ASP A 182 8.62 -0.92 15.65
N GLY A 183 9.49 -1.87 15.34
CA GLY A 183 10.94 -1.63 15.28
C GLY A 183 11.31 -0.60 14.22
N LYS A 184 10.75 -0.73 13.02
CA LYS A 184 10.97 0.21 11.92
C LYS A 184 10.41 1.61 12.19
N MET A 185 9.23 1.71 12.78
CA MET A 185 8.66 3.01 13.19
C MET A 185 9.59 3.76 14.15
N ALA A 186 10.16 3.05 15.12
CA ALA A 186 11.13 3.66 16.05
C ALA A 186 12.40 4.12 15.33
N GLU A 187 12.89 3.36 14.33
CA GLU A 187 14.04 3.71 13.49
C GLU A 187 13.74 4.94 12.63
N TRP A 188 12.64 4.94 11.87
CA TRP A 188 12.22 6.06 11.02
C TRP A 188 11.98 7.34 11.82
N SER A 189 11.34 7.21 13.01
CA SER A 189 11.11 8.35 13.90
C SER A 189 12.44 8.96 14.39
N ARG A 190 13.44 8.14 14.71
CA ARG A 190 14.78 8.66 15.09
C ARG A 190 15.44 9.38 13.93
N GLN A 191 15.38 8.84 12.70
CA GLN A 191 16.00 9.45 11.51
C GLN A 191 15.37 10.80 11.18
N LEU A 192 14.04 10.94 11.29
CA LEU A 192 13.35 12.18 10.93
C LEU A 192 13.17 13.16 12.10
N SER A 193 13.43 12.76 13.34
CA SER A 193 13.26 13.62 14.51
C SER A 193 14.05 14.93 14.49
N PRO A 194 15.28 15.02 13.89
CA PRO A 194 16.01 16.28 13.78
C PRO A 194 15.39 17.31 12.82
N TYR A 195 14.41 16.87 12.01
CA TYR A 195 13.79 17.65 10.93
C TYR A 195 12.31 17.98 11.21
N ARG A 196 11.85 17.87 12.45
CA ARG A 196 10.49 18.25 12.83
C ARG A 196 10.19 19.69 12.45
N GLY A 197 9.05 19.92 11.82
CA GLY A 197 8.65 21.22 11.30
C GLY A 197 9.31 21.61 9.98
N ALA A 198 10.19 20.76 9.43
CA ALA A 198 10.77 21.02 8.12
C ALA A 198 9.68 21.06 7.03
N LYS A 199 9.84 22.03 6.13
CA LYS A 199 8.89 22.29 5.05
C LYS A 199 9.36 21.59 3.78
N ILE A 200 8.44 20.85 3.18
CA ILE A 200 8.64 20.15 1.91
C ILE A 200 7.57 20.56 0.91
N VAL A 201 7.85 20.40 -0.36
CA VAL A 201 6.90 20.52 -1.45
C VAL A 201 6.72 19.15 -2.06
N THR A 202 5.48 18.79 -2.40
CA THR A 202 5.17 17.53 -3.10
C THR A 202 4.54 17.85 -4.45
N TYR A 203 4.58 16.91 -5.37
CA TYR A 203 3.91 17.13 -6.66
C TYR A 203 2.40 17.13 -6.49
N HIS A 204 1.87 16.12 -5.85
CA HIS A 204 0.48 15.89 -5.49
C HIS A 204 0.33 15.84 -3.95
N ARG A 205 -0.91 15.76 -3.43
CA ARG A 205 -1.21 15.68 -1.98
C ARG A 205 -1.11 14.25 -1.40
N ASP A 206 -0.17 13.48 -1.87
CA ASP A 206 0.01 12.06 -1.57
C ASP A 206 0.81 11.78 -0.28
N PHE A 207 1.56 12.75 0.26
CA PHE A 207 2.42 12.57 1.44
C PHE A 207 1.86 13.17 2.75
N VAL A 208 0.57 13.48 2.80
CA VAL A 208 -0.05 14.16 3.98
C VAL A 208 0.06 13.29 5.25
N TYR A 209 -0.20 11.99 5.13
CA TYR A 209 -0.12 11.08 6.27
C TYR A 209 1.32 10.90 6.78
N LEU A 210 2.29 10.81 5.88
CA LEU A 210 3.72 10.79 6.22
C LEU A 210 4.12 12.07 6.95
N ALA A 211 3.75 13.23 6.39
CA ALA A 211 4.10 14.52 6.95
C ALA A 211 3.55 14.67 8.37
N ASN A 212 2.29 14.30 8.59
CA ASN A 212 1.67 14.34 9.91
C ASN A 212 2.33 13.34 10.88
N ARG A 213 2.65 12.12 10.44
CA ARG A 213 3.30 11.10 11.26
C ARG A 213 4.66 11.56 11.79
N PHE A 214 5.47 12.18 10.95
CA PHE A 214 6.83 12.60 11.29
C PHE A 214 6.97 14.09 11.61
N ASN A 215 5.83 14.79 11.75
CA ASN A 215 5.78 16.22 12.05
C ASN A 215 6.55 17.09 11.05
N LEU A 216 6.39 16.79 9.75
CA LEU A 216 6.83 17.62 8.64
C LEU A 216 5.67 18.52 8.18
N GLN A 217 5.96 19.54 7.38
CA GLN A 217 4.96 20.45 6.84
C GLN A 217 4.99 20.40 5.31
N ILE A 218 3.88 20.01 4.68
CA ILE A 218 3.70 20.21 3.24
C ILE A 218 3.37 21.68 3.05
N LEU A 219 4.34 22.42 2.51
CA LEU A 219 4.20 23.85 2.27
C LEU A 219 3.23 24.13 1.14
N GLU A 220 3.44 23.46 0.02
CA GLU A 220 2.65 23.59 -1.21
C GLU A 220 2.71 22.29 -2.00
N THR A 221 1.82 22.16 -2.98
CA THR A 221 1.90 21.14 -4.02
C THR A 221 2.17 21.77 -5.38
N LEU A 222 2.88 21.07 -6.28
CA LEU A 222 3.09 21.57 -7.65
C LEU A 222 1.77 21.62 -8.43
N GLU A 223 0.90 20.65 -8.22
CA GLU A 223 -0.50 20.72 -8.69
C GLU A 223 -1.30 21.69 -7.81
N SER A 224 -1.94 22.66 -8.42
CA SER A 224 -2.86 23.55 -7.71
C SER A 224 -4.16 22.85 -7.34
N LYS A 225 -4.51 21.82 -8.10
CA LYS A 225 -5.67 20.95 -7.90
C LYS A 225 -5.27 19.53 -8.27
N PRO A 226 -5.69 18.50 -7.48
CA PRO A 226 -5.37 17.12 -7.77
C PRO A 226 -5.70 16.71 -9.20
N GLY A 227 -4.77 16.03 -9.89
CA GLY A 227 -4.95 15.55 -11.26
C GLY A 227 -4.93 16.64 -12.36
N ILE A 228 -4.70 17.91 -12.00
CA ILE A 228 -4.63 19.00 -12.96
C ILE A 228 -3.18 19.50 -13.09
N ALA A 229 -2.65 19.48 -14.31
CA ALA A 229 -1.29 19.91 -14.59
C ALA A 229 -0.99 21.31 -14.04
N PRO A 230 0.18 21.54 -13.43
CA PRO A 230 0.58 22.81 -12.86
C PRO A 230 0.56 23.96 -13.87
N SER A 231 -0.08 25.06 -13.52
CA SER A 231 -0.07 26.27 -14.34
C SER A 231 1.20 27.12 -14.03
N PRO A 232 1.72 27.92 -14.99
CA PRO A 232 2.87 28.81 -14.75
C PRO A 232 2.62 29.78 -13.59
N ALA A 233 1.41 30.32 -13.45
CA ALA A 233 1.05 31.23 -12.38
C ALA A 233 1.11 30.54 -11.00
N HIS A 234 0.61 29.30 -10.88
CA HIS A 234 0.70 28.54 -9.65
C HIS A 234 2.14 28.17 -9.31
N LEU A 235 2.96 27.75 -10.30
CA LEU A 235 4.35 27.47 -10.08
C LEU A 235 5.13 28.70 -9.57
N ALA A 236 4.81 29.90 -10.04
CA ALA A 236 5.38 31.13 -9.51
C ALA A 236 5.02 31.36 -8.04
N THR A 237 3.80 31.02 -7.62
CA THR A 237 3.37 31.07 -6.23
C THR A 237 4.17 30.06 -5.37
N VAL A 238 4.32 28.82 -5.86
CA VAL A 238 5.11 27.77 -5.17
C VAL A 238 6.56 28.21 -5.00
N ILE A 239 7.19 28.74 -6.05
CA ILE A 239 8.57 29.25 -6.02
C ILE A 239 8.71 30.38 -4.98
N SER A 240 7.77 31.32 -4.96
CA SER A 240 7.76 32.41 -3.99
C SER A 240 7.63 31.88 -2.54
N ALA A 241 6.72 30.95 -2.32
CA ALA A 241 6.52 30.31 -1.01
C ALA A 241 7.78 29.57 -0.56
N MET A 242 8.39 28.77 -1.44
CA MET A 242 9.63 28.03 -1.15
C MET A 242 10.77 28.98 -0.74
N LYS A 243 10.98 30.06 -1.48
CA LYS A 243 12.01 31.08 -1.17
C LYS A 243 11.76 31.76 0.19
N THR A 244 10.54 32.22 0.41
CA THR A 244 10.14 32.93 1.64
C THR A 244 10.21 32.04 2.87
N GLN A 245 9.87 30.76 2.72
CA GLN A 245 9.77 29.79 3.81
C GLN A 245 11.03 28.88 3.92
N HIS A 246 12.05 29.11 3.10
CA HIS A 246 13.28 28.34 3.04
C HIS A 246 13.05 26.83 2.83
N ALA A 247 12.02 26.45 2.08
CA ALA A 247 11.77 25.06 1.70
C ALA A 247 12.60 24.73 0.45
N ARG A 248 13.40 23.64 0.50
CA ARG A 248 14.32 23.26 -0.59
C ARG A 248 14.13 21.84 -1.09
N VAL A 249 13.21 21.08 -0.52
CA VAL A 249 12.95 19.69 -0.90
C VAL A 249 11.64 19.59 -1.67
N ILE A 250 11.70 18.99 -2.86
CA ILE A 250 10.54 18.70 -3.70
C ILE A 250 10.47 17.20 -3.92
N ILE A 251 9.33 16.58 -3.61
CA ILE A 251 9.09 15.14 -3.81
C ILE A 251 8.26 14.93 -5.05
N VAL A 252 8.70 13.99 -5.91
CA VAL A 252 7.96 13.53 -7.09
C VAL A 252 7.89 12.01 -7.10
N GLN A 253 6.79 11.48 -7.62
CA GLN A 253 6.62 10.06 -7.88
C GLN A 253 6.98 9.73 -9.35
N PRO A 254 7.33 8.47 -9.69
CA PRO A 254 7.83 8.09 -11.02
C PRO A 254 6.88 8.40 -12.19
N TYR A 255 5.57 8.49 -11.94
CA TYR A 255 4.57 8.83 -12.96
C TYR A 255 4.32 10.34 -13.11
N GLN A 256 4.88 11.15 -12.22
CA GLN A 256 4.69 12.61 -12.23
C GLN A 256 5.73 13.31 -13.13
N ASN A 257 5.43 14.55 -13.54
CA ASN A 257 6.32 15.29 -14.44
C ASN A 257 7.53 15.87 -13.70
N ARG A 258 8.63 15.10 -13.64
CA ARG A 258 9.88 15.49 -13.00
C ARG A 258 10.45 16.82 -13.52
N ARG A 259 10.30 17.12 -14.84
CA ARG A 259 10.83 18.37 -15.44
C ARG A 259 10.20 19.63 -14.83
N THR A 260 8.92 19.55 -14.46
CA THR A 260 8.24 20.63 -13.75
C THR A 260 8.88 20.86 -12.37
N ALA A 261 9.12 19.82 -11.60
CA ALA A 261 9.79 19.90 -10.30
C ALA A 261 11.22 20.44 -10.42
N GLU A 262 11.98 19.98 -11.42
CA GLU A 262 13.34 20.48 -11.69
C GLU A 262 13.35 21.97 -12.05
N THR A 263 12.33 22.46 -12.75
CA THR A 263 12.22 23.89 -13.06
C THR A 263 12.01 24.73 -11.82
N VAL A 264 11.19 24.25 -10.88
CA VAL A 264 10.99 24.90 -9.58
C VAL A 264 12.27 24.82 -8.74
N ALA A 265 12.92 23.65 -8.67
CA ALA A 265 14.14 23.41 -7.91
C ALA A 265 15.27 24.36 -8.34
N ARG A 266 15.49 24.53 -9.64
CA ARG A 266 16.52 25.48 -10.16
C ARG A 266 16.30 26.93 -9.71
N GLN A 267 15.06 27.35 -9.50
CA GLN A 267 14.72 28.69 -9.08
C GLN A 267 14.73 28.90 -7.56
N THR A 268 14.74 27.80 -6.78
CA THR A 268 14.65 27.81 -5.32
C THR A 268 15.90 27.23 -4.65
N GLU A 269 16.94 26.91 -5.43
CA GLU A 269 18.13 26.17 -4.96
C GLU A 269 17.74 24.85 -4.25
N GLY A 270 16.63 24.27 -4.71
CA GLY A 270 16.07 23.08 -4.14
C GLY A 270 16.59 21.79 -4.79
N VAL A 271 16.25 20.67 -4.19
CA VAL A 271 16.52 19.33 -4.69
C VAL A 271 15.21 18.60 -4.99
N VAL A 272 15.22 17.78 -6.05
CA VAL A 272 14.09 16.93 -6.42
C VAL A 272 14.40 15.50 -6.00
N LEU A 273 13.52 14.91 -5.22
CA LEU A 273 13.61 13.54 -4.77
C LEU A 273 12.62 12.66 -5.52
N ASP A 274 13.14 11.59 -6.12
CA ASP A 274 12.31 10.51 -6.68
C ASP A 274 11.93 9.56 -5.54
N ILE A 275 10.70 9.65 -5.08
CA ILE A 275 10.15 8.84 -4.00
C ILE A 275 8.80 8.29 -4.45
N SER A 276 8.53 7.03 -4.15
CA SER A 276 7.24 6.41 -4.45
C SER A 276 6.57 5.92 -3.17
N GLN A 277 5.25 5.93 -3.18
CA GLN A 277 4.42 5.23 -2.20
C GLN A 277 4.13 3.78 -2.61
N GLN A 278 4.62 3.36 -3.80
CA GLN A 278 4.37 2.03 -4.34
C GLN A 278 5.64 1.17 -4.27
N PRO A 279 5.62 0.04 -3.53
CA PRO A 279 6.72 -0.93 -3.54
C PRO A 279 7.05 -1.38 -4.96
N GLY A 280 8.35 -1.49 -5.27
CA GLY A 280 8.85 -1.88 -6.59
C GLY A 280 8.90 -0.76 -7.64
N ALA A 281 8.49 0.47 -7.31
CA ALA A 281 8.59 1.62 -8.24
C ALA A 281 10.02 2.15 -8.36
N ILE A 282 10.80 2.00 -7.32
CA ILE A 282 12.22 2.35 -7.25
C ILE A 282 13.02 1.05 -7.09
N PRO A 283 14.19 0.88 -7.70
CA PRO A 283 15.00 -0.32 -7.50
C PRO A 283 15.26 -0.62 -6.01
N ASN A 284 15.15 -1.91 -5.64
CA ASN A 284 15.33 -2.42 -4.27
C ASN A 284 14.27 -1.93 -3.25
N THR A 285 13.08 -1.57 -3.70
CA THR A 285 11.95 -1.16 -2.83
C THR A 285 10.75 -2.11 -2.94
N ASP A 286 10.99 -3.41 -3.11
CA ASP A 286 9.94 -4.40 -3.46
C ASP A 286 8.96 -4.73 -2.32
N THR A 287 9.31 -4.37 -1.08
CA THR A 287 8.46 -4.56 0.10
C THR A 287 8.04 -3.21 0.69
N TYR A 288 6.99 -3.23 1.53
CA TYR A 288 6.60 -2.03 2.27
C TYR A 288 7.76 -1.48 3.13
N PHE A 289 8.51 -2.35 3.78
CA PHE A 289 9.64 -1.94 4.62
C PHE A 289 10.78 -1.31 3.81
N SER A 290 11.20 -1.94 2.72
CA SER A 290 12.28 -1.41 1.88
C SER A 290 11.89 -0.11 1.19
N MET A 291 10.63 0.05 0.80
CA MET A 291 10.08 1.30 0.27
C MET A 291 10.16 2.42 1.32
N MET A 292 9.67 2.17 2.53
CA MET A 292 9.69 3.16 3.59
C MET A 292 11.13 3.48 4.07
N ASP A 293 12.02 2.50 4.13
CA ASP A 293 13.44 2.70 4.44
C ASP A 293 14.09 3.65 3.41
N TYR A 294 13.85 3.40 2.13
CA TYR A 294 14.34 4.27 1.05
C TYR A 294 13.77 5.69 1.18
N LEU A 295 12.46 5.81 1.36
CA LEU A 295 11.76 7.08 1.50
C LEU A 295 12.34 7.90 2.66
N VAL A 296 12.37 7.32 3.86
CA VAL A 296 12.83 8.02 5.08
C VAL A 296 14.31 8.40 4.97
N THR A 297 15.15 7.48 4.51
CA THR A 297 16.60 7.75 4.38
C THR A 297 16.89 8.84 3.34
N THR A 298 16.23 8.78 2.18
CA THR A 298 16.39 9.77 1.11
C THR A 298 15.92 11.15 1.56
N LEU A 299 14.77 11.21 2.23
CA LEU A 299 14.21 12.45 2.74
C LEU A 299 15.09 13.05 3.86
N ALA A 300 15.52 12.25 4.83
CA ALA A 300 16.41 12.72 5.91
C ALA A 300 17.71 13.29 5.36
N LYS A 301 18.35 12.61 4.40
CA LYS A 301 19.58 13.08 3.74
C LYS A 301 19.37 14.40 3.02
N ALA A 302 18.26 14.56 2.30
CA ALA A 302 17.97 15.81 1.60
C ALA A 302 17.72 16.96 2.58
N LEU A 303 16.97 16.72 3.65
CA LEU A 303 16.71 17.73 4.69
C LEU A 303 17.98 18.12 5.44
N GLU A 304 18.97 17.23 5.58
CA GLU A 304 20.28 17.54 6.16
C GLU A 304 21.10 18.47 5.27
N THR A 305 21.13 18.20 3.97
CA THR A 305 21.95 18.96 3.00
C THR A 305 21.35 20.29 2.59
N THR A 306 20.07 20.54 2.90
CA THR A 306 19.33 21.75 2.50
C THR A 306 19.01 22.68 3.68
N LYS A 307 19.62 22.44 4.84
CA LYS A 307 19.50 23.32 6.04
C LYS A 307 20.01 24.73 5.80
#